data_86a089746d679351e13a49db3a14830d
#
_entry.id   86a089746d679351e13a49db3a14830d
#
_cell.length_a   1.000
_cell.length_b   1.000
_cell.length_c   1.000
_cell.angle_alpha   90.00
_cell.angle_beta   90.00
_cell.angle_gamma   90.00
#
_symmetry.space_group_name_H-M   'P 1'
#
loop_
_entity.id
_entity.type
_entity.pdbx_description
1 polymer ?
#
loop_
_entity_poly.entity_id
_entity_poly.type
_entity_poly.pdbx_seq_one_letter_code
_entity_poly.pdbx_strand_id
1 'polypeptide(L)'
;MKITFSLFTQTCIDKLKSSGSFSTAHLYSYAVRSFSEFLNRDVIRFCDIKPEVLKLYEKHLIRTSHSFNTISTYMRMLRAIYNKAVMAGLAKFVFNLFHGVFTGVDRNHKKALDEPKLREILTGDVKSPVLKRVQLMAAAMYRLCGMPFVDLQHISVDFVADGVLKYNRHKTGACVNIPVSRVIRQQISDLPVPNYDLSTESGYRHYQSSLRNFNAGLKRLAHTLGVRVHVSSYTFRHSWATNALRHHVPVEVISSALGHSDIRTTQIYLKGFDAAEIGRANNKVCKCLNVK
;
A
#
# COMPACT_ATOMS: atom_id res chain seq x y z
N MET A 1 34.48 19.90 -8.94
CA MET A 1 34.25 18.52 -8.39
C MET A 1 33.21 17.83 -9.24
N LYS A 2 33.49 16.65 -9.84
CA LYS A 2 32.48 15.94 -10.66
C LYS A 2 31.37 15.43 -9.74
N ILE A 3 30.11 15.74 -10.05
CA ILE A 3 28.96 15.27 -9.29
C ILE A 3 28.87 13.74 -9.42
N THR A 4 28.79 13.05 -8.29
CA THR A 4 28.63 11.59 -8.23
C THR A 4 27.16 11.20 -8.18
N PHE A 5 26.83 9.92 -8.45
CA PHE A 5 25.48 9.40 -8.32
C PHE A 5 24.97 9.52 -6.86
N SER A 6 25.83 9.21 -5.87
CA SER A 6 25.49 9.36 -4.44
C SER A 6 25.14 10.80 -4.08
N LEU A 7 25.94 11.78 -4.49
CA LEU A 7 25.70 13.20 -4.21
C LEU A 7 24.41 13.69 -4.90
N PHE A 8 24.19 13.32 -6.15
CA PHE A 8 22.95 13.65 -6.87
C PHE A 8 21.72 13.01 -6.24
N THR A 9 21.87 11.77 -5.74
CA THR A 9 20.78 11.10 -5.00
C THR A 9 20.41 11.90 -3.75
N GLN A 10 21.40 12.39 -2.99
CA GLN A 10 21.13 13.20 -1.80
C GLN A 10 20.34 14.46 -2.17
N THR A 11 20.73 15.16 -3.24
CA THR A 11 19.98 16.32 -3.74
C THR A 11 18.53 15.96 -4.11
N CYS A 12 18.32 14.78 -4.73
CA CYS A 12 16.95 14.30 -5.02
C CYS A 12 16.15 13.99 -3.75
N ILE A 13 16.78 13.39 -2.75
CA ILE A 13 16.17 13.09 -1.46
C ILE A 13 15.75 14.39 -0.74
N ASP A 14 16.63 15.40 -0.72
CA ASP A 14 16.35 16.67 -0.06
C ASP A 14 15.17 17.41 -0.74
N LYS A 15 15.14 17.40 -2.07
CA LYS A 15 13.98 17.93 -2.84
C LYS A 15 12.67 17.18 -2.54
N LEU A 16 12.72 15.86 -2.39
CA LEU A 16 11.54 15.08 -2.03
C LEU A 16 11.08 15.36 -0.59
N LYS A 17 12.02 15.55 0.33
CA LYS A 17 11.70 15.92 1.72
C LYS A 17 11.09 17.32 1.79
N SER A 18 11.64 18.30 1.09
CA SER A 18 11.09 19.66 1.05
C SER A 18 9.69 19.74 0.41
N SER A 19 9.34 18.77 -0.47
CA SER A 19 7.99 18.63 -1.04
C SER A 19 7.06 17.73 -0.24
N GLY A 20 7.44 17.28 0.97
CA GLY A 20 6.63 16.37 1.80
C GLY A 20 6.57 14.92 1.29
N SER A 21 7.33 14.57 0.24
CA SER A 21 7.33 13.23 -0.37
C SER A 21 8.22 12.25 0.38
N PHE A 22 8.10 12.20 1.72
CA PHE A 22 8.98 11.44 2.61
C PHE A 22 9.05 9.95 2.28
N SER A 23 7.94 9.31 1.91
CA SER A 23 7.92 7.89 1.55
C SER A 23 8.84 7.59 0.37
N THR A 24 8.80 8.42 -0.68
CA THR A 24 9.67 8.26 -1.85
C THR A 24 11.13 8.59 -1.51
N ALA A 25 11.36 9.60 -0.68
CA ALA A 25 12.69 9.95 -0.19
C ALA A 25 13.34 8.77 0.56
N HIS A 26 12.61 8.11 1.44
CA HIS A 26 13.07 6.89 2.13
C HIS A 26 13.37 5.74 1.17
N LEU A 27 12.52 5.52 0.15
CA LEU A 27 12.78 4.46 -0.84
C LEU A 27 14.05 4.75 -1.65
N TYR A 28 14.33 6.00 -2.02
CA TYR A 28 15.59 6.39 -2.67
C TYR A 28 16.78 6.10 -1.76
N SER A 29 16.70 6.51 -0.49
CA SER A 29 17.75 6.26 0.50
C SER A 29 18.03 4.76 0.68
N TYR A 30 17.00 3.93 0.86
CA TYR A 30 17.17 2.50 1.03
C TYR A 30 17.76 1.82 -0.21
N ALA A 31 17.29 2.17 -1.42
CA ALA A 31 17.77 1.57 -2.65
C ALA A 31 19.25 1.90 -2.89
N VAL A 32 19.65 3.16 -2.68
CA VAL A 32 21.04 3.58 -2.89
C VAL A 32 21.96 3.04 -1.80
N ARG A 33 21.52 3.00 -0.54
CA ARG A 33 22.29 2.37 0.54
C ARG A 33 22.53 0.89 0.28
N SER A 34 21.49 0.12 -0.07
CA SER A 34 21.63 -1.30 -0.40
C SER A 34 22.56 -1.54 -1.59
N PHE A 35 22.53 -0.65 -2.59
CA PHE A 35 23.43 -0.75 -3.74
C PHE A 35 24.88 -0.38 -3.37
N SER A 36 25.07 0.60 -2.49
CA SER A 36 26.36 0.99 -1.91
C SER A 36 27.00 -0.15 -1.11
N GLU A 37 26.21 -0.78 -0.24
CA GLU A 37 26.61 -1.97 0.53
C GLU A 37 27.03 -3.14 -0.39
N PHE A 38 26.26 -3.40 -1.46
CA PHE A 38 26.61 -4.42 -2.46
C PHE A 38 27.92 -4.10 -3.19
N LEU A 39 28.17 -2.83 -3.55
CA LEU A 39 29.40 -2.43 -4.21
C LEU A 39 30.61 -2.34 -3.25
N ASN A 40 30.35 -2.42 -1.95
CA ASN A 40 31.33 -2.14 -0.90
C ASN A 40 32.03 -0.76 -1.09
N ARG A 41 31.22 0.27 -1.34
CA ARG A 41 31.70 1.64 -1.63
C ARG A 41 30.74 2.68 -1.08
N ASP A 42 31.27 3.67 -0.39
CA ASP A 42 30.48 4.80 0.13
C ASP A 42 30.06 5.78 -0.97
N VAL A 43 30.87 5.91 -2.01
CA VAL A 43 30.61 6.82 -3.13
C VAL A 43 30.38 6.04 -4.40
N ILE A 44 29.17 6.13 -4.95
CA ILE A 44 28.77 5.55 -6.23
C ILE A 44 28.91 6.63 -7.31
N ARG A 45 29.63 6.31 -8.41
CA ARG A 45 29.71 7.15 -9.59
C ARG A 45 28.71 6.68 -10.66
N PHE A 46 28.34 7.54 -11.59
CA PHE A 46 27.44 7.14 -12.69
C PHE A 46 27.99 6.00 -13.55
N CYS A 47 29.33 5.92 -13.70
CA CYS A 47 29.98 4.83 -14.45
C CYS A 47 29.97 3.47 -13.70
N ASP A 48 29.65 3.44 -12.43
CA ASP A 48 29.50 2.21 -11.66
C ASP A 48 28.14 1.52 -11.93
N ILE A 49 27.17 2.27 -12.52
CA ILE A 49 25.84 1.76 -12.86
C ILE A 49 25.89 1.25 -14.32
N LYS A 50 26.08 -0.05 -14.46
CA LYS A 50 26.16 -0.77 -15.74
C LYS A 50 25.19 -1.94 -15.77
N PRO A 51 24.72 -2.41 -16.93
CA PRO A 51 23.81 -3.55 -17.03
C PRO A 51 24.32 -4.79 -16.27
N GLU A 52 25.61 -5.11 -16.42
CA GLU A 52 26.24 -6.26 -15.79
C GLU A 52 26.25 -6.14 -14.25
N VAL A 53 26.57 -4.94 -13.74
CA VAL A 53 26.60 -4.64 -12.31
C VAL A 53 25.19 -4.72 -11.71
N LEU A 54 24.19 -4.17 -12.41
CA LEU A 54 22.79 -4.26 -11.99
C LEU A 54 22.30 -5.71 -11.96
N LYS A 55 22.72 -6.54 -12.91
CA LYS A 55 22.39 -7.96 -12.94
C LYS A 55 23.06 -8.74 -11.80
N LEU A 56 24.30 -8.43 -11.47
CA LEU A 56 24.98 -9.00 -10.30
C LEU A 56 24.29 -8.55 -8.98
N TYR A 57 23.88 -7.30 -8.90
CA TYR A 57 23.13 -6.80 -7.74
C TYR A 57 21.78 -7.49 -7.58
N GLU A 58 21.04 -7.72 -8.67
CA GLU A 58 19.79 -8.50 -8.63
C GLU A 58 20.04 -9.91 -8.06
N LYS A 59 21.05 -10.62 -8.57
CA LYS A 59 21.43 -11.96 -8.06
C LYS A 59 21.83 -11.92 -6.59
N HIS A 60 22.52 -10.87 -6.14
CA HIS A 60 22.86 -10.67 -4.74
C HIS A 60 21.60 -10.52 -3.87
N LEU A 61 20.64 -9.68 -4.30
CA LEU A 61 19.38 -9.50 -3.58
C LEU A 61 18.55 -10.79 -3.49
N ILE A 62 18.54 -11.59 -4.55
CA ILE A 62 17.88 -12.91 -4.53
C ILE A 62 18.55 -13.83 -3.51
N ARG A 63 19.90 -13.91 -3.51
CA ARG A 63 20.65 -14.74 -2.53
C ARG A 63 20.45 -14.30 -1.09
N THR A 64 20.25 -13.01 -0.87
CA THR A 64 19.96 -12.46 0.48
C THR A 64 18.46 -12.46 0.82
N SER A 65 17.68 -13.29 0.14
CA SER A 65 16.26 -13.58 0.40
C SER A 65 15.34 -12.35 0.34
N HIS A 66 15.68 -11.35 -0.48
CA HIS A 66 14.77 -10.23 -0.73
C HIS A 66 13.61 -10.68 -1.63
N SER A 67 12.40 -10.20 -1.34
CA SER A 67 11.24 -10.44 -2.21
C SER A 67 11.42 -9.80 -3.58
N PHE A 68 10.84 -10.39 -4.63
CA PHE A 68 10.86 -9.80 -5.99
C PHE A 68 10.28 -8.38 -6.03
N ASN A 69 9.27 -8.07 -5.19
CA ASN A 69 8.74 -6.72 -5.08
C ASN A 69 9.73 -5.73 -4.44
N THR A 70 10.57 -6.18 -3.50
CA THR A 70 11.66 -5.36 -2.95
C THR A 70 12.73 -5.10 -4.01
N ILE A 71 13.15 -6.15 -4.73
CA ILE A 71 14.12 -6.08 -5.82
C ILE A 71 13.63 -5.10 -6.89
N SER A 72 12.39 -5.27 -7.35
CA SER A 72 11.76 -4.34 -8.31
C SER A 72 11.75 -2.90 -7.80
N THR A 73 11.41 -2.70 -6.52
CA THR A 73 11.40 -1.36 -5.93
C THR A 73 12.78 -0.74 -5.98
N TYR A 74 13.83 -1.45 -5.57
CA TYR A 74 15.20 -0.94 -5.60
C TYR A 74 15.66 -0.61 -7.02
N MET A 75 15.45 -1.52 -7.96
CA MET A 75 15.80 -1.29 -9.37
C MET A 75 15.06 -0.09 -9.97
N ARG A 76 13.77 0.06 -9.67
CA ARG A 76 12.96 1.21 -10.12
C ARG A 76 13.42 2.53 -9.50
N MET A 77 13.84 2.54 -8.24
CA MET A 77 14.37 3.74 -7.59
C MET A 77 15.70 4.14 -8.20
N LEU A 78 16.65 3.20 -8.37
CA LEU A 78 17.93 3.46 -9.04
C LEU A 78 17.70 4.00 -10.46
N ARG A 79 16.79 3.38 -11.23
CA ARG A 79 16.42 3.85 -12.58
C ARG A 79 15.86 5.27 -12.57
N ALA A 80 14.95 5.57 -11.62
CA ALA A 80 14.35 6.89 -11.53
C ALA A 80 15.38 7.99 -11.23
N ILE A 81 16.33 7.72 -10.33
CA ILE A 81 17.43 8.64 -9.99
C ILE A 81 18.35 8.81 -11.21
N TYR A 82 18.74 7.71 -11.85
CA TYR A 82 19.62 7.75 -13.02
C TYR A 82 18.99 8.56 -14.18
N ASN A 83 17.71 8.31 -14.48
CA ASN A 83 17.00 9.05 -15.53
C ASN A 83 16.90 10.56 -15.21
N LYS A 84 16.68 10.93 -13.94
CA LYS A 84 16.71 12.33 -13.53
C LYS A 84 18.09 12.95 -13.74
N ALA A 85 19.16 12.20 -13.51
CA ALA A 85 20.53 12.68 -13.76
C ALA A 85 20.81 12.84 -15.24
N VAL A 86 20.29 11.95 -16.10
CA VAL A 86 20.37 12.10 -17.55
C VAL A 86 19.65 13.36 -18.01
N MET A 87 18.42 13.59 -17.53
CA MET A 87 17.65 14.80 -17.84
C MET A 87 18.35 16.09 -17.36
N ALA A 88 19.13 16.01 -16.29
CA ALA A 88 19.92 17.13 -15.77
C ALA A 88 21.29 17.28 -16.46
N GLY A 89 21.61 16.50 -17.48
CA GLY A 89 22.90 16.53 -18.20
C GLY A 89 24.09 16.00 -17.39
N LEU A 90 23.86 15.35 -16.24
CA LEU A 90 24.89 14.86 -15.34
C LEU A 90 25.35 13.43 -15.64
N ALA A 91 24.52 12.66 -16.33
CA ALA A 91 24.82 11.30 -16.75
C ALA A 91 24.54 11.12 -18.24
N LYS A 92 25.30 10.23 -18.88
CA LYS A 92 25.04 9.85 -20.26
C LYS A 92 23.81 8.95 -20.33
N PHE A 93 22.98 9.14 -21.35
CA PHE A 93 21.92 8.18 -21.67
C PHE A 93 22.53 6.84 -22.07
N VAL A 94 22.06 5.76 -21.46
CA VAL A 94 22.45 4.39 -21.80
C VAL A 94 21.17 3.63 -22.18
N PHE A 95 21.11 3.21 -23.45
CA PHE A 95 19.97 2.44 -23.94
C PHE A 95 19.82 1.12 -23.18
N ASN A 96 18.62 0.81 -22.77
CA ASN A 96 18.28 -0.44 -22.07
C ASN A 96 19.07 -0.73 -20.77
N LEU A 97 19.62 0.29 -20.09
CA LEU A 97 20.42 0.12 -18.87
C LEU A 97 19.78 -0.81 -17.82
N PHE A 98 18.46 -0.76 -17.65
CA PHE A 98 17.69 -1.56 -16.66
C PHE A 98 16.84 -2.66 -17.30
N HIS A 99 17.02 -2.97 -18.58
CA HIS A 99 16.19 -3.96 -19.28
C HIS A 99 16.41 -5.40 -18.75
N GLY A 100 17.65 -5.72 -18.40
CA GLY A 100 18.03 -7.07 -17.95
C GLY A 100 17.67 -7.42 -16.50
N VAL A 101 17.02 -6.52 -15.73
CA VAL A 101 16.70 -6.71 -14.33
C VAL A 101 15.19 -6.61 -14.05
N PHE A 102 14.75 -7.26 -12.98
CA PHE A 102 13.33 -7.29 -12.64
C PHE A 102 12.84 -5.93 -12.11
N THR A 103 11.96 -5.29 -12.86
CA THR A 103 11.28 -4.04 -12.51
C THR A 103 9.76 -4.17 -12.52
N GLY A 104 9.27 -5.39 -12.66
CA GLY A 104 7.85 -5.74 -12.70
C GLY A 104 7.19 -5.80 -11.32
N VAL A 105 6.00 -6.34 -11.27
CA VAL A 105 5.27 -6.62 -10.03
C VAL A 105 5.14 -8.14 -9.90
N ASP A 106 5.66 -8.68 -8.81
CA ASP A 106 5.37 -10.05 -8.43
C ASP A 106 3.94 -10.08 -7.87
N ARG A 107 3.06 -10.77 -8.59
CA ARG A 107 1.64 -10.93 -8.25
C ARG A 107 1.41 -11.98 -7.17
N ASN A 108 2.28 -12.06 -6.17
CA ASN A 108 1.99 -12.84 -4.98
C ASN A 108 0.72 -12.29 -4.33
N HIS A 109 -0.38 -12.97 -4.53
CA HIS A 109 -1.69 -12.58 -4.06
C HIS A 109 -1.69 -12.50 -2.53
N LYS A 110 -1.71 -11.29 -2.00
CA LYS A 110 -2.02 -11.09 -0.59
C LYS A 110 -3.42 -11.65 -0.37
N LYS A 111 -3.51 -12.71 0.41
CA LYS A 111 -4.78 -13.39 0.63
C LYS A 111 -5.67 -12.49 1.49
N ALA A 112 -6.85 -12.17 0.98
CA ALA A 112 -7.92 -11.64 1.80
C ALA A 112 -8.27 -12.68 2.88
N LEU A 113 -8.70 -12.22 4.05
CA LEU A 113 -9.23 -13.11 5.06
C LEU A 113 -10.58 -13.66 4.61
N ASP A 114 -10.84 -14.93 4.93
CA ASP A 114 -12.18 -15.47 4.86
C ASP A 114 -13.10 -14.78 5.89
N GLU A 115 -14.41 -14.82 5.63
CA GLU A 115 -15.39 -14.11 6.45
C GLU A 115 -15.40 -14.56 7.92
N PRO A 116 -15.30 -15.87 8.27
CA PRO A 116 -15.25 -16.30 9.64
C PRO A 116 -14.05 -15.72 10.42
N LYS A 117 -12.84 -15.80 9.85
CA LYS A 117 -11.64 -15.24 10.49
C LYS A 117 -11.69 -13.72 10.59
N LEU A 118 -12.22 -13.07 9.55
CA LEU A 118 -12.41 -11.62 9.56
C LEU A 118 -13.37 -11.21 10.67
N ARG A 119 -14.53 -11.89 10.78
CA ARG A 119 -15.52 -11.66 11.85
C ARG A 119 -14.87 -11.83 13.22
N GLU A 120 -14.14 -12.93 13.43
CA GLU A 120 -13.47 -13.19 14.70
C GLU A 120 -12.51 -12.05 15.10
N ILE A 121 -11.68 -11.59 14.15
CA ILE A 121 -10.76 -10.48 14.42
C ILE A 121 -11.51 -9.18 14.74
N LEU A 122 -12.62 -8.89 14.03
CA LEU A 122 -13.32 -7.61 14.16
C LEU A 122 -14.29 -7.57 15.35
N THR A 123 -14.80 -8.73 15.82
CA THR A 123 -15.88 -8.79 16.82
C THR A 123 -15.62 -9.77 17.96
N GLY A 124 -14.56 -10.59 17.91
CA GLY A 124 -14.20 -11.55 18.95
C GLY A 124 -13.96 -10.85 20.32
N ASP A 125 -14.18 -11.57 21.40
CA ASP A 125 -14.04 -11.02 22.75
C ASP A 125 -12.57 -10.82 23.13
N VAL A 126 -12.23 -9.60 23.55
CA VAL A 126 -10.86 -9.21 23.92
C VAL A 126 -10.88 -8.44 25.25
N LYS A 127 -10.22 -9.01 26.27
CA LYS A 127 -10.14 -8.42 27.62
C LYS A 127 -9.15 -7.25 27.70
N SER A 128 -8.09 -7.25 26.89
CA SER A 128 -7.05 -6.22 26.92
C SER A 128 -7.56 -4.88 26.34
N PRO A 129 -7.54 -3.78 27.10
CA PRO A 129 -7.96 -2.48 26.58
C PRO A 129 -7.15 -2.01 25.38
N VAL A 130 -5.84 -2.33 25.36
CA VAL A 130 -4.94 -2.01 24.24
C VAL A 130 -5.35 -2.76 22.97
N LEU A 131 -5.63 -4.07 23.09
CA LEU A 131 -6.07 -4.86 21.94
C LEU A 131 -7.49 -4.50 21.52
N LYS A 132 -8.34 -4.11 22.46
CA LYS A 132 -9.70 -3.61 22.16
C LYS A 132 -9.64 -2.34 21.29
N ARG A 133 -8.74 -1.41 21.60
CA ARG A 133 -8.51 -0.22 20.76
C ARG A 133 -8.04 -0.59 19.36
N VAL A 134 -7.10 -1.55 19.24
CA VAL A 134 -6.63 -2.05 17.94
C VAL A 134 -7.78 -2.68 17.14
N GLN A 135 -8.63 -3.47 17.80
CA GLN A 135 -9.82 -4.08 17.21
C GLN A 135 -10.83 -3.03 16.71
N LEU A 136 -11.11 -2.00 17.51
CA LEU A 136 -12.00 -0.90 17.12
C LEU A 136 -11.50 -0.16 15.88
N MET A 137 -10.19 0.12 15.83
CA MET A 137 -9.57 0.75 14.64
C MET A 137 -9.67 -0.16 13.41
N ALA A 138 -9.41 -1.45 13.56
CA ALA A 138 -9.54 -2.42 12.47
C ALA A 138 -10.98 -2.53 11.95
N ALA A 139 -11.95 -2.54 12.87
CA ALA A 139 -13.38 -2.55 12.52
C ALA A 139 -13.80 -1.26 11.80
N ALA A 140 -13.31 -0.09 12.25
CA ALA A 140 -13.54 1.17 11.57
C ALA A 140 -12.96 1.17 10.15
N MET A 141 -11.70 0.72 9.97
CA MET A 141 -11.08 0.58 8.64
C MET A 141 -11.94 -0.28 7.71
N TYR A 142 -12.42 -1.42 8.18
CA TYR A 142 -13.24 -2.32 7.37
C TYR A 142 -14.61 -1.70 7.03
N ARG A 143 -15.32 -1.14 8.02
CA ARG A 143 -16.64 -0.50 7.83
C ARG A 143 -16.59 0.75 6.95
N LEU A 144 -15.45 1.43 6.92
CA LEU A 144 -15.18 2.58 6.05
C LEU A 144 -14.56 2.12 4.71
N CYS A 145 -15.12 1.07 4.11
CA CYS A 145 -14.74 0.57 2.79
C CYS A 145 -13.26 0.21 2.64
N GLY A 146 -12.68 -0.38 3.68
CA GLY A 146 -11.26 -0.73 3.67
C GLY A 146 -10.35 0.51 3.68
N MET A 147 -10.74 1.55 4.42
CA MET A 147 -9.97 2.79 4.55
C MET A 147 -8.53 2.50 4.99
N PRO A 148 -7.51 3.10 4.35
CA PRO A 148 -6.12 2.97 4.78
C PRO A 148 -5.88 3.56 6.17
N PHE A 149 -4.91 3.01 6.90
CA PHE A 149 -4.57 3.48 8.24
C PHE A 149 -4.19 4.97 8.26
N VAL A 150 -3.48 5.46 7.25
CA VAL A 150 -3.13 6.88 7.15
C VAL A 150 -4.38 7.78 7.06
N ASP A 151 -5.36 7.38 6.26
CA ASP A 151 -6.59 8.16 6.09
C ASP A 151 -7.43 8.09 7.38
N LEU A 152 -7.55 6.89 8.01
CA LEU A 152 -8.25 6.72 9.29
C LEU A 152 -7.72 7.63 10.41
N GLN A 153 -6.42 7.89 10.41
CA GLN A 153 -5.78 8.74 11.41
C GLN A 153 -6.08 10.25 11.20
N HIS A 154 -6.64 10.65 10.07
CA HIS A 154 -6.86 12.05 9.70
C HIS A 154 -8.33 12.39 9.45
N ILE A 155 -9.25 11.43 9.63
CA ILE A 155 -10.69 11.73 9.59
C ILE A 155 -11.19 12.24 10.93
N SER A 156 -12.19 13.12 10.85
CA SER A 156 -12.95 13.63 11.99
C SER A 156 -14.44 13.48 11.73
N VAL A 157 -15.23 13.54 12.78
CA VAL A 157 -16.70 13.62 12.68
C VAL A 157 -17.16 14.88 11.94
N ASP A 158 -16.36 15.93 11.92
CA ASP A 158 -16.62 17.17 11.20
C ASP A 158 -16.62 16.98 9.69
N PHE A 159 -16.03 15.90 9.19
CA PHE A 159 -16.06 15.52 7.76
C PHE A 159 -17.35 14.81 7.37
N VAL A 160 -18.28 14.59 8.34
CA VAL A 160 -19.57 13.95 8.12
C VAL A 160 -20.66 15.01 7.97
N ALA A 161 -21.13 15.21 6.75
CA ALA A 161 -22.28 16.06 6.44
C ALA A 161 -23.38 15.21 5.80
N ASP A 162 -24.62 15.41 6.22
CA ASP A 162 -25.81 14.69 5.70
C ASP A 162 -25.67 13.16 5.74
N GLY A 163 -25.01 12.63 6.78
CA GLY A 163 -24.76 11.19 6.91
C GLY A 163 -23.70 10.64 5.95
N VAL A 164 -22.92 11.49 5.28
CA VAL A 164 -21.85 11.11 4.37
C VAL A 164 -20.52 11.63 4.87
N LEU A 165 -19.56 10.73 5.09
CA LEU A 165 -18.16 11.07 5.33
C LEU A 165 -17.50 11.42 4.01
N LYS A 166 -16.99 12.66 3.89
CA LYS A 166 -16.28 13.17 2.71
C LYS A 166 -14.83 13.46 3.06
N TYR A 167 -13.89 12.82 2.38
CA TYR A 167 -12.46 13.07 2.59
C TYR A 167 -11.64 12.85 1.31
N ASN A 168 -10.47 13.46 1.25
CA ASN A 168 -9.51 13.22 0.18
C ASN A 168 -8.46 12.21 0.64
N ARG A 169 -8.24 11.18 -0.16
CA ARG A 169 -7.21 10.19 0.11
C ARG A 169 -5.83 10.80 0.18
N HIS A 170 -5.11 10.57 1.26
CA HIS A 170 -3.76 11.11 1.46
C HIS A 170 -2.78 10.71 0.33
N LYS A 171 -2.88 9.48 -0.18
CA LYS A 171 -1.94 8.99 -1.21
C LYS A 171 -2.23 9.50 -2.61
N THR A 172 -3.49 9.70 -2.98
CA THR A 172 -3.91 9.93 -4.38
C THR A 172 -4.63 11.25 -4.59
N GLY A 173 -5.02 11.94 -3.51
CA GLY A 173 -5.88 13.11 -3.56
C GLY A 173 -7.32 12.83 -4.00
N ALA A 174 -7.65 11.57 -4.32
CA ALA A 174 -8.99 11.21 -4.78
C ALA A 174 -10.03 11.48 -3.68
N CYS A 175 -11.10 12.16 -4.04
CA CYS A 175 -12.25 12.38 -3.16
C CYS A 175 -13.01 11.06 -2.99
N VAL A 176 -13.33 10.73 -1.74
CA VAL A 176 -14.10 9.54 -1.36
C VAL A 176 -15.29 9.96 -0.52
N ASN A 177 -16.47 9.44 -0.85
CA ASN A 177 -17.71 9.70 -0.16
C ASN A 177 -18.26 8.38 0.38
N ILE A 178 -18.38 8.25 1.68
CA ILE A 178 -18.86 7.02 2.35
C ILE A 178 -20.09 7.34 3.17
N PRO A 179 -21.27 6.79 2.86
CA PRO A 179 -22.43 6.86 3.73
C PRO A 179 -22.10 6.23 5.09
N VAL A 180 -22.38 6.94 6.18
CA VAL A 180 -22.06 6.48 7.54
C VAL A 180 -23.31 6.45 8.40
N SER A 181 -23.53 5.31 9.07
CA SER A 181 -24.57 5.18 10.09
C SER A 181 -24.19 5.92 11.37
N ARG A 182 -25.16 6.11 12.28
CA ARG A 182 -24.92 6.67 13.63
C ARG A 182 -23.81 5.90 14.39
N VAL A 183 -23.79 4.57 14.25
CA VAL A 183 -22.79 3.71 14.89
C VAL A 183 -21.38 4.00 14.35
N ILE A 184 -21.24 4.13 13.03
CA ILE A 184 -19.94 4.45 12.39
C ILE A 184 -19.51 5.87 12.76
N ARG A 185 -20.44 6.83 12.79
CA ARG A 185 -20.15 8.20 13.23
C ARG A 185 -19.62 8.24 14.67
N GLN A 186 -20.26 7.49 15.59
CA GLN A 186 -19.77 7.36 16.97
C GLN A 186 -18.38 6.72 17.00
N GLN A 187 -18.15 5.67 16.22
CA GLN A 187 -16.82 5.06 16.15
C GLN A 187 -15.73 6.02 15.64
N ILE A 188 -16.04 6.89 14.69
CA ILE A 188 -15.10 7.94 14.23
C ILE A 188 -14.80 8.89 15.38
N SER A 189 -15.82 9.29 16.18
CA SER A 189 -15.65 10.14 17.35
C SER A 189 -14.75 9.52 18.42
N ASP A 190 -14.82 8.20 18.57
CA ASP A 190 -14.06 7.45 19.58
C ASP A 190 -12.62 7.10 19.11
N LEU A 191 -12.28 7.40 17.85
CA LEU A 191 -10.92 7.16 17.34
C LEU A 191 -9.92 8.10 18.01
N PRO A 192 -8.72 7.60 18.36
CA PRO A 192 -7.67 8.47 18.87
C PRO A 192 -7.22 9.43 17.76
N VAL A 193 -7.31 10.72 18.02
CA VAL A 193 -6.75 11.74 17.13
C VAL A 193 -5.22 11.72 17.25
N PRO A 194 -4.48 11.48 16.17
CA PRO A 194 -3.02 11.51 16.22
C PRO A 194 -2.54 12.95 16.35
N ASN A 195 -1.56 13.15 17.21
CA ASN A 195 -0.91 14.44 17.36
C ASN A 195 0.37 14.50 16.52
N TYR A 196 0.24 14.42 15.18
CA TYR A 196 1.35 14.61 14.27
C TYR A 196 0.91 15.16 12.91
N ASP A 197 1.79 15.99 12.33
CA ASP A 197 1.58 16.57 11.01
C ASP A 197 2.41 15.82 9.95
N LEU A 198 1.72 15.20 8.98
CA LEU A 198 2.35 14.45 7.89
C LEU A 198 3.13 15.31 6.91
N SER A 199 2.98 16.64 6.94
CA SER A 199 3.75 17.57 6.12
C SER A 199 5.20 17.72 6.61
N THR A 200 5.49 17.26 7.84
CA THR A 200 6.82 17.32 8.46
C THR A 200 7.49 15.94 8.48
N GLU A 201 8.84 15.92 8.45
CA GLU A 201 9.60 14.67 8.57
C GLU A 201 9.37 14.01 9.94
N SER A 202 9.26 14.80 11.00
CA SER A 202 8.97 14.30 12.35
C SER A 202 7.60 13.64 12.41
N GLY A 203 6.58 14.29 11.87
CA GLY A 203 5.23 13.74 11.82
C GLY A 203 5.14 12.47 10.95
N TYR A 204 5.87 12.43 9.83
CA TYR A 204 5.97 11.20 9.03
C TYR A 204 6.64 10.05 9.82
N ARG A 205 7.69 10.32 10.61
CA ARG A 205 8.32 9.31 11.48
C ARG A 205 7.35 8.81 12.56
N HIS A 206 6.56 9.69 13.16
CA HIS A 206 5.51 9.33 14.13
C HIS A 206 4.45 8.44 13.48
N TYR A 207 3.96 8.80 12.29
CA TYR A 207 3.05 7.97 11.51
C TYR A 207 3.62 6.57 11.28
N GLN A 208 4.88 6.46 10.82
CA GLN A 208 5.54 5.17 10.59
C GLN A 208 5.62 4.33 11.87
N SER A 209 5.89 4.96 13.01
CA SER A 209 5.91 4.30 14.31
C SER A 209 4.51 3.82 14.71
N SER A 210 3.50 4.67 14.57
CA SER A 210 2.10 4.34 14.84
C SER A 210 1.61 3.18 13.98
N LEU A 211 1.95 3.18 12.69
CA LEU A 211 1.61 2.08 11.78
C LEU A 211 2.29 0.76 12.17
N ARG A 212 3.58 0.79 12.56
CA ARG A 212 4.29 -0.39 13.06
C ARG A 212 3.63 -0.94 14.32
N ASN A 213 3.31 -0.07 15.28
CA ASN A 213 2.66 -0.43 16.55
C ASN A 213 1.27 -1.02 16.31
N PHE A 214 0.49 -0.42 15.42
CA PHE A 214 -0.82 -0.93 15.02
C PHE A 214 -0.71 -2.32 14.39
N ASN A 215 0.21 -2.52 13.43
CA ASN A 215 0.43 -3.83 12.80
C ASN A 215 0.92 -4.89 13.82
N ALA A 216 1.76 -4.52 14.78
CA ALA A 216 2.17 -5.41 15.89
C ALA A 216 0.98 -5.74 16.79
N GLY A 217 0.11 -4.76 17.07
CA GLY A 217 -1.14 -4.95 17.80
C GLY A 217 -2.10 -5.90 17.08
N LEU A 218 -2.25 -5.77 15.77
CA LEU A 218 -3.07 -6.68 14.95
C LEU A 218 -2.58 -8.12 15.01
N LYS A 219 -1.27 -8.34 14.96
CA LYS A 219 -0.69 -9.69 15.09
C LYS A 219 -1.01 -10.30 16.47
N ARG A 220 -0.84 -9.51 17.55
CA ARG A 220 -1.19 -9.95 18.90
C ARG A 220 -2.68 -10.22 19.04
N LEU A 221 -3.54 -9.35 18.48
CA LEU A 221 -4.99 -9.52 18.47
C LEU A 221 -5.38 -10.85 17.80
N ALA A 222 -4.88 -11.11 16.59
CA ALA A 222 -5.14 -12.35 15.87
C ALA A 222 -4.68 -13.59 16.69
N HIS A 223 -3.49 -13.53 17.29
CA HIS A 223 -2.97 -14.59 18.13
C HIS A 223 -3.87 -14.84 19.38
N THR A 224 -4.29 -13.78 20.07
CA THR A 224 -5.16 -13.87 21.27
C THR A 224 -6.51 -14.50 20.93
N LEU A 225 -7.05 -14.23 19.72
CA LEU A 225 -8.31 -14.79 19.22
C LEU A 225 -8.13 -16.17 18.55
N GLY A 226 -6.95 -16.78 18.61
CA GLY A 226 -6.69 -18.09 18.01
C GLY A 226 -6.66 -18.10 16.47
N VAL A 227 -6.65 -16.92 15.83
CA VAL A 227 -6.67 -16.78 14.36
C VAL A 227 -5.25 -16.84 13.82
N ARG A 228 -4.85 -17.99 13.29
CA ARG A 228 -3.50 -18.25 12.75
C ARG A 228 -3.35 -17.73 11.32
N VAL A 229 -3.26 -16.40 11.15
CA VAL A 229 -3.07 -15.74 9.85
C VAL A 229 -2.16 -14.53 9.98
N HIS A 230 -1.51 -14.18 8.88
CA HIS A 230 -0.78 -12.92 8.83
C HIS A 230 -1.75 -11.76 8.62
N VAL A 231 -1.86 -10.86 9.61
CA VAL A 231 -2.72 -9.68 9.56
C VAL A 231 -1.89 -8.41 9.57
N SER A 232 -2.27 -7.46 8.76
CA SER A 232 -1.75 -6.10 8.72
C SER A 232 -2.88 -5.10 8.45
N SER A 233 -2.63 -3.83 8.63
CA SER A 233 -3.59 -2.75 8.29
C SER A 233 -4.14 -2.89 6.87
N TYR A 234 -3.33 -3.33 5.91
CA TYR A 234 -3.74 -3.49 4.52
C TYR A 234 -4.64 -4.72 4.29
N THR A 235 -4.62 -5.69 5.19
CA THR A 235 -5.46 -6.89 5.12
C THR A 235 -6.94 -6.55 5.09
N PHE A 236 -7.39 -5.57 5.89
CA PHE A 236 -8.80 -5.16 5.93
C PHE A 236 -9.27 -4.57 4.63
N ARG A 237 -8.43 -3.79 3.95
CA ARG A 237 -8.74 -3.24 2.63
C ARG A 237 -8.85 -4.33 1.56
N HIS A 238 -7.94 -5.29 1.55
CA HIS A 238 -8.02 -6.45 0.66
C HIS A 238 -9.25 -7.29 0.93
N SER A 239 -9.55 -7.57 2.20
CA SER A 239 -10.71 -8.36 2.60
C SER A 239 -12.01 -7.66 2.23
N TRP A 240 -12.12 -6.33 2.45
CA TRP A 240 -13.29 -5.58 2.06
C TRP A 240 -13.52 -5.64 0.54
N ALA A 241 -12.50 -5.36 -0.26
CA ALA A 241 -12.59 -5.38 -1.72
C ALA A 241 -12.96 -6.78 -2.25
N THR A 242 -12.34 -7.83 -1.70
CA THR A 242 -12.61 -9.22 -2.10
C THR A 242 -14.03 -9.64 -1.70
N ASN A 243 -14.48 -9.27 -0.49
CA ASN A 243 -15.83 -9.58 -0.04
C ASN A 243 -16.88 -8.80 -0.84
N ALA A 244 -16.64 -7.52 -1.15
CA ALA A 244 -17.52 -6.74 -2.01
C ALA A 244 -17.71 -7.41 -3.39
N LEU A 245 -16.62 -7.92 -4.00
CA LEU A 245 -16.71 -8.70 -5.24
C LEU A 245 -17.52 -10.00 -5.07
N ARG A 246 -17.32 -10.75 -3.97
CA ARG A 246 -18.07 -11.97 -3.67
C ARG A 246 -19.57 -11.70 -3.50
N HIS A 247 -19.91 -10.53 -2.98
CA HIS A 247 -21.29 -10.05 -2.86
C HIS A 247 -21.79 -9.33 -4.13
N HIS A 248 -21.12 -9.53 -5.27
CA HIS A 248 -21.51 -9.01 -6.58
C HIS A 248 -21.61 -7.48 -6.67
N VAL A 249 -20.87 -6.75 -5.83
CA VAL A 249 -20.78 -5.29 -5.96
C VAL A 249 -20.00 -4.96 -7.24
N PRO A 250 -20.51 -4.07 -8.11
CA PRO A 250 -19.81 -3.68 -9.34
C PRO A 250 -18.38 -3.17 -9.07
N VAL A 251 -17.44 -3.52 -9.94
CA VAL A 251 -16.02 -3.19 -9.75
C VAL A 251 -15.78 -1.66 -9.76
N GLU A 252 -16.60 -0.92 -10.48
CA GLU A 252 -16.60 0.55 -10.54
C GLU A 252 -16.96 1.15 -9.18
N VAL A 253 -17.98 0.59 -8.52
CA VAL A 253 -18.41 1.00 -7.17
C VAL A 253 -17.29 0.68 -6.15
N ILE A 254 -16.69 -0.52 -6.25
CA ILE A 254 -15.55 -0.90 -5.40
C ILE A 254 -14.37 0.07 -5.63
N SER A 255 -14.05 0.37 -6.88
CA SER A 255 -12.98 1.29 -7.27
C SER A 255 -13.18 2.69 -6.69
N SER A 256 -14.40 3.21 -6.80
CA SER A 256 -14.82 4.50 -6.25
C SER A 256 -14.72 4.51 -4.72
N ALA A 257 -15.28 3.51 -4.04
CA ALA A 257 -15.24 3.39 -2.57
C ALA A 257 -13.81 3.26 -2.03
N LEU A 258 -12.93 2.59 -2.78
CA LEU A 258 -11.53 2.50 -2.46
C LEU A 258 -10.74 3.78 -2.82
N GLY A 259 -11.29 4.71 -3.56
CA GLY A 259 -10.62 5.92 -4.06
C GLY A 259 -9.44 5.58 -4.97
N HIS A 260 -9.62 4.62 -5.88
CA HIS A 260 -8.63 4.33 -6.92
C HIS A 260 -8.82 5.28 -8.09
N SER A 261 -7.75 5.93 -8.54
CA SER A 261 -7.74 6.77 -9.74
C SER A 261 -7.78 5.97 -11.05
N ASP A 262 -7.46 4.67 -10.98
CA ASP A 262 -7.43 3.74 -12.12
C ASP A 262 -8.10 2.43 -11.69
N ILE A 263 -9.15 2.06 -12.40
CA ILE A 263 -9.93 0.83 -12.16
C ILE A 263 -9.08 -0.44 -12.27
N ARG A 264 -8.01 -0.42 -13.08
CA ARG A 264 -7.05 -1.52 -13.19
C ARG A 264 -6.43 -1.89 -11.85
N THR A 265 -6.31 -0.93 -10.93
CA THR A 265 -5.87 -1.18 -9.56
C THR A 265 -6.86 -2.04 -8.78
N THR A 266 -8.16 -1.98 -9.11
CA THR A 266 -9.21 -2.79 -8.50
C THR A 266 -9.30 -4.16 -9.15
N GLN A 267 -8.99 -4.25 -10.44
CA GLN A 267 -9.01 -5.52 -11.18
C GLN A 267 -8.04 -6.57 -10.64
N ILE A 268 -7.02 -6.19 -9.88
CA ILE A 268 -6.13 -7.15 -9.19
C ILE A 268 -6.87 -8.06 -8.19
N TYR A 269 -8.07 -7.64 -7.73
CA TYR A 269 -8.93 -8.46 -6.86
C TYR A 269 -9.79 -9.44 -7.65
N LEU A 270 -9.95 -9.22 -8.97
CA LEU A 270 -10.65 -10.13 -9.85
C LEU A 270 -9.75 -11.35 -10.09
N LYS A 271 -10.06 -12.46 -9.43
CA LYS A 271 -9.65 -13.77 -9.91
C LYS A 271 -10.49 -14.09 -11.13
N GLY A 272 -9.92 -14.79 -12.11
CA GLY A 272 -10.72 -15.30 -13.22
C GLY A 272 -11.96 -16.01 -12.68
N PHE A 273 -13.12 -15.78 -13.31
CA PHE A 273 -14.36 -16.46 -12.97
C PHE A 273 -14.22 -17.94 -13.28
N ASP A 274 -14.68 -18.81 -12.39
CA ASP A 274 -14.74 -20.23 -12.66
C ASP A 274 -15.94 -20.56 -13.57
N ALA A 275 -15.93 -21.79 -14.15
CA ALA A 275 -16.98 -22.22 -15.07
C ALA A 275 -18.38 -22.21 -14.41
N ALA A 276 -18.46 -22.46 -13.11
CA ALA A 276 -19.72 -22.44 -12.37
C ALA A 276 -20.26 -21.01 -12.20
N GLU A 277 -19.39 -20.02 -11.98
CA GLU A 277 -19.75 -18.61 -11.90
C GLU A 277 -20.24 -18.09 -13.26
N ILE A 278 -19.54 -18.44 -14.34
CA ILE A 278 -19.96 -18.12 -15.71
C ILE A 278 -21.31 -18.76 -16.02
N GLY A 279 -21.50 -20.05 -15.66
CA GLY A 279 -22.75 -20.76 -15.84
C GLY A 279 -23.92 -20.11 -15.10
N ARG A 280 -23.71 -19.70 -13.83
CA ARG A 280 -24.76 -18.98 -13.06
C ARG A 280 -25.11 -17.65 -13.70
N ALA A 281 -24.12 -16.88 -14.16
CA ALA A 281 -24.33 -15.61 -14.83
C ALA A 281 -25.10 -15.78 -16.13
N ASN A 282 -24.72 -16.77 -16.98
CA ASN A 282 -25.38 -17.07 -18.21
C ASN A 282 -26.85 -17.50 -17.98
N ASN A 283 -27.10 -18.41 -17.03
CA ASN A 283 -28.44 -18.84 -16.68
C ASN A 283 -29.32 -17.65 -16.22
N LYS A 284 -28.76 -16.69 -15.48
CA LYS A 284 -29.51 -15.50 -15.09
C LYS A 284 -29.90 -14.64 -16.30
N VAL A 285 -28.98 -14.44 -17.23
CA VAL A 285 -29.24 -13.69 -18.47
C VAL A 285 -30.27 -14.41 -19.36
N CYS A 286 -30.11 -15.71 -19.56
CA CYS A 286 -31.04 -16.50 -20.38
C CYS A 286 -32.46 -16.53 -19.78
N LYS A 287 -32.59 -16.63 -18.45
CA LYS A 287 -33.90 -16.57 -17.78
C LYS A 287 -34.64 -15.24 -18.04
N CYS A 288 -33.94 -14.12 -18.15
CA CYS A 288 -34.57 -12.83 -18.44
C CYS A 288 -35.23 -12.79 -19.82
N LEU A 289 -34.76 -13.62 -20.75
CA LEU A 289 -35.27 -13.69 -22.14
C LEU A 289 -36.15 -14.90 -22.39
N ASN A 290 -36.49 -15.73 -21.36
CA ASN A 290 -37.19 -17.00 -21.50
C ASN A 290 -36.54 -17.98 -22.52
N VAL A 291 -35.24 -17.84 -22.76
CA VAL A 291 -34.49 -18.78 -23.59
C VAL A 291 -34.23 -20.04 -22.76
N LYS A 292 -34.80 -21.17 -23.20
CA LYS A 292 -34.58 -22.49 -22.59
C LYS A 292 -33.30 -23.12 -23.12
#